data_bfa1642884f68ae92c6c8900aa507164
#
_entry.id   bfa1642884f68ae92c6c8900aa507164
#
_cell.length_a   1.000
_cell.length_b   1.000
_cell.length_c   1.000
_cell.angle_alpha   90.00
_cell.angle_beta   90.00
_cell.angle_gamma   90.00
#
_symmetry.space_group_name_H-M   'P 1'
#
loop_
_entity.id
_entity.type
_entity.pdbx_description
1 polymer ?
#
loop_
_entity_poly.entity_id
_entity_poly.type
_entity_poly.pdbx_seq_one_letter_code
_entity_poly.pdbx_strand_id
1 'polypeptide(L)'
;MEFVFKPEKLGENLSYEISEAIAKRTEIFSRKKFPGLWKKTDALNAKNLSEPALKRRKNFRKINGIICIALGIFLFVPGLVKPQELFVPLIVGAFAIIFGISAVIPRKANTEKFLKKAKKLAKAINSSLEKEDTVVFGEDGIFENGAALMKYEELENVIENRSIFLVCDGEKIMVLRKADMVIGNPEDFRIFIEEKTGKEIYNCG
;
A
#
# COMPACT_ATOMS: atom_id res chain seq x y z
N MET A 1 -9.08 -27.27 13.77
CA MET A 1 -9.37 -27.08 12.33
C MET A 1 -8.07 -26.73 11.65
N GLU A 2 -7.76 -27.25 10.47
CA GLU A 2 -6.48 -27.07 9.80
C GLU A 2 -6.72 -26.62 8.35
N PHE A 3 -5.91 -25.65 7.88
CA PHE A 3 -5.93 -25.17 6.50
C PHE A 3 -4.54 -25.35 5.90
N VAL A 4 -4.49 -25.98 4.74
CA VAL A 4 -3.23 -26.29 4.07
C VAL A 4 -3.20 -25.65 2.70
N PHE A 5 -2.15 -24.86 2.47
CA PHE A 5 -1.83 -24.29 1.17
C PHE A 5 -0.58 -24.96 0.58
N LYS A 6 -0.63 -25.25 -0.71
CA LYS A 6 0.54 -25.61 -1.51
C LYS A 6 0.85 -24.48 -2.49
N PRO A 7 1.72 -23.53 -2.09
CA PRO A 7 1.97 -22.37 -2.92
C PRO A 7 2.54 -22.76 -4.28
N GLU A 8 1.99 -22.21 -5.33
CA GLU A 8 2.53 -22.29 -6.67
C GLU A 8 3.04 -20.92 -7.14
N LYS A 9 3.79 -20.93 -8.25
CA LYS A 9 4.35 -19.69 -8.81
C LYS A 9 3.27 -18.66 -9.11
N LEU A 10 3.51 -17.45 -8.65
CA LEU A 10 2.64 -16.31 -8.86
C LEU A 10 2.73 -15.83 -10.32
N GLY A 11 1.60 -15.85 -11.02
CA GLY A 11 1.50 -15.31 -12.37
C GLY A 11 1.53 -13.78 -12.41
N GLU A 12 1.83 -13.22 -13.58
CA GLU A 12 1.90 -11.75 -13.75
C GLU A 12 0.55 -11.04 -13.49
N ASN A 13 -0.57 -11.70 -13.80
CA ASN A 13 -1.92 -11.20 -13.55
C ASN A 13 -2.18 -10.90 -12.07
N LEU A 14 -1.62 -11.70 -11.16
CA LEU A 14 -1.75 -11.49 -9.71
C LEU A 14 -1.01 -10.25 -9.20
N SER A 15 -0.07 -9.71 -9.97
CA SER A 15 0.67 -8.51 -9.59
C SER A 15 -0.24 -7.31 -9.32
N TYR A 16 -1.39 -7.21 -9.99
CA TYR A 16 -2.38 -6.17 -9.74
C TYR A 16 -3.06 -6.35 -8.39
N GLU A 17 -3.55 -7.54 -8.10
CA GLU A 17 -4.20 -7.85 -6.83
C GLU A 17 -3.24 -7.69 -5.65
N ILE A 18 -2.00 -8.15 -5.80
CA ILE A 18 -0.94 -7.93 -4.81
C ILE A 18 -0.69 -6.43 -4.61
N SER A 19 -0.70 -5.63 -5.69
CA SER A 19 -0.49 -4.18 -5.60
C SER A 19 -1.63 -3.47 -4.85
N GLU A 20 -2.87 -3.90 -5.05
CA GLU A 20 -4.04 -3.38 -4.33
C GLU A 20 -3.97 -3.74 -2.85
N ALA A 21 -3.65 -4.99 -2.53
CA ALA A 21 -3.48 -5.43 -1.15
C ALA A 21 -2.34 -4.69 -0.42
N ILE A 22 -1.19 -4.46 -1.08
CA ILE A 22 -0.09 -3.65 -0.53
C ILE A 22 -0.51 -2.19 -0.34
N ALA A 23 -1.29 -1.62 -1.27
CA ALA A 23 -1.82 -0.26 -1.15
C ALA A 23 -2.77 -0.15 0.05
N LYS A 24 -3.66 -1.14 0.23
CA LYS A 24 -4.58 -1.23 1.37
C LYS A 24 -3.83 -1.36 2.70
N ARG A 25 -2.83 -2.23 2.77
CA ARG A 25 -1.95 -2.34 3.94
C ARG A 25 -1.32 -0.99 4.30
N THR A 26 -0.79 -0.28 3.31
CA THR A 26 -0.17 1.03 3.51
C THR A 26 -1.18 2.06 4.01
N GLU A 27 -2.42 2.01 3.52
CA GLU A 27 -3.52 2.85 4.00
C GLU A 27 -3.85 2.55 5.46
N ILE A 28 -4.05 1.27 5.83
CA ILE A 28 -4.35 0.84 7.19
C ILE A 28 -3.27 1.32 8.16
N PHE A 29 -2.00 1.08 7.83
CA PHE A 29 -0.88 1.55 8.63
C PHE A 29 -0.84 3.07 8.78
N SER A 30 -1.09 3.80 7.68
CA SER A 30 -1.14 5.26 7.69
C SER A 30 -2.31 5.80 8.51
N ARG A 31 -3.49 5.15 8.46
CA ARG A 31 -4.65 5.50 9.28
C ARG A 31 -4.36 5.31 10.76
N LYS A 32 -3.69 4.21 11.13
CA LYS A 32 -3.28 3.93 12.52
C LYS A 32 -2.26 4.95 13.02
N LYS A 33 -1.29 5.33 12.18
CA LYS A 33 -0.21 6.27 12.55
C LYS A 33 -0.65 7.73 12.57
N PHE A 34 -1.56 8.14 11.70
CA PHE A 34 -1.99 9.53 11.52
C PHE A 34 -3.53 9.69 11.51
N PRO A 35 -4.24 9.33 12.61
CA PRO A 35 -5.71 9.31 12.63
C PRO A 35 -6.33 10.69 12.39
N GLY A 36 -5.71 11.77 12.91
CA GLY A 36 -6.20 13.13 12.74
C GLY A 36 -6.16 13.63 11.28
N LEU A 37 -5.16 13.24 10.50
CA LEU A 37 -5.08 13.57 9.08
C LEU A 37 -6.16 12.82 8.28
N TRP A 38 -6.36 11.54 8.59
CA TRP A 38 -7.35 10.72 7.92
C TRP A 38 -8.78 11.17 8.23
N LYS A 39 -9.08 11.54 9.47
CA LYS A 39 -10.38 12.12 9.84
C LYS A 39 -10.73 13.36 8.98
N LYS A 40 -9.75 14.24 8.74
CA LYS A 40 -9.92 15.40 7.85
C LYS A 40 -10.10 14.98 6.38
N THR A 41 -9.34 13.98 5.93
CA THR A 41 -9.43 13.47 4.56
C THR A 41 -10.78 12.81 4.32
N ASP A 42 -11.25 11.99 5.26
CA ASP A 42 -12.54 11.30 5.17
C ASP A 42 -13.71 12.32 5.21
N ALA A 43 -13.63 13.35 6.05
CA ALA A 43 -14.62 14.43 6.06
C ALA A 43 -14.65 15.22 4.74
N LEU A 44 -13.52 15.39 4.07
CA LEU A 44 -13.44 16.02 2.75
C LEU A 44 -13.97 15.10 1.64
N ASN A 45 -13.77 13.79 1.76
CA ASN A 45 -14.27 12.80 0.80
C ASN A 45 -15.76 12.50 0.98
N ALA A 46 -16.27 12.57 2.22
CA ALA A 46 -17.69 12.40 2.53
C ALA A 46 -18.57 13.54 1.96
N LYS A 47 -17.98 14.71 1.68
CA LYS A 47 -18.65 15.73 0.87
C LYS A 47 -18.69 15.24 -0.56
N ASN A 48 -19.80 14.62 -0.97
CA ASN A 48 -20.07 14.21 -2.36
C ASN A 48 -19.93 15.43 -3.28
N LEU A 49 -18.72 15.69 -3.74
CA LEU A 49 -18.45 16.73 -4.71
C LEU A 49 -18.94 16.23 -6.06
N SER A 50 -19.86 16.99 -6.67
CA SER A 50 -20.30 16.73 -8.05
C SER A 50 -19.08 16.65 -9.00
N GLU A 51 -19.18 15.86 -10.07
CA GLU A 51 -18.08 15.70 -11.06
C GLU A 51 -17.47 17.04 -11.53
N PRO A 52 -18.26 18.10 -11.83
CA PRO A 52 -17.69 19.39 -12.20
C PRO A 52 -16.91 20.05 -11.06
N ALA A 53 -17.30 19.87 -9.81
CA ALA A 53 -16.56 20.40 -8.66
C ALA A 53 -15.21 19.67 -8.47
N LEU A 54 -15.15 18.36 -8.73
CA LEU A 54 -13.90 17.59 -8.71
C LEU A 54 -12.93 18.03 -9.82
N LYS A 55 -13.45 18.25 -11.05
CA LYS A 55 -12.66 18.79 -12.17
C LYS A 55 -12.12 20.19 -11.85
N ARG A 56 -12.96 21.06 -11.30
CA ARG A 56 -12.58 22.43 -10.89
C ARG A 56 -11.49 22.40 -9.82
N ARG A 57 -11.61 21.56 -8.80
CA ARG A 57 -10.61 21.37 -7.74
C ARG A 57 -9.30 20.87 -8.28
N LYS A 58 -9.32 19.91 -9.23
CA LYS A 58 -8.13 19.37 -9.89
C LYS A 58 -7.41 20.43 -10.72
N ASN A 59 -8.17 21.24 -11.48
CA ASN A 59 -7.62 22.33 -12.28
C ASN A 59 -7.04 23.43 -11.40
N PHE A 60 -7.75 23.84 -10.34
CA PHE A 60 -7.28 24.83 -9.37
C PHE A 60 -5.97 24.40 -8.72
N ARG A 61 -5.83 23.11 -8.35
CA ARG A 61 -4.58 22.57 -7.81
C ARG A 61 -3.43 22.63 -8.82
N LYS A 62 -3.69 22.36 -10.10
CA LYS A 62 -2.68 22.47 -11.17
C LYS A 62 -2.25 23.91 -11.37
N ILE A 63 -3.20 24.86 -11.45
CA ILE A 63 -2.93 26.28 -11.62
C ILE A 63 -2.10 26.79 -10.47
N ASN A 64 -2.49 26.53 -9.20
CA ASN A 64 -1.71 26.92 -8.04
C ASN A 64 -0.30 26.29 -8.05
N GLY A 65 -0.16 25.03 -8.48
CA GLY A 65 1.13 24.39 -8.63
C GLY A 65 2.03 25.12 -9.63
N ILE A 66 1.50 25.54 -10.78
CA ILE A 66 2.23 26.28 -11.80
C ILE A 66 2.64 27.67 -11.25
N ILE A 67 1.74 28.35 -10.55
CA ILE A 67 2.04 29.65 -9.90
C ILE A 67 3.16 29.49 -8.86
N CYS A 68 3.11 28.45 -8.03
CA CYS A 68 4.16 28.16 -7.06
C CYS A 68 5.52 27.90 -7.74
N ILE A 69 5.54 27.18 -8.87
CA ILE A 69 6.78 26.96 -9.63
C ILE A 69 7.32 28.29 -10.17
N ALA A 70 6.47 29.11 -10.79
CA ALA A 70 6.88 30.39 -11.35
C ALA A 70 7.45 31.34 -10.27
N LEU A 71 6.75 31.49 -9.15
CA LEU A 71 7.22 32.28 -8.00
C LEU A 71 8.49 31.67 -7.40
N GLY A 72 8.57 30.36 -7.32
CA GLY A 72 9.74 29.65 -6.82
C GLY A 72 10.98 29.95 -7.66
N ILE A 73 10.85 29.89 -8.99
CA ILE A 73 11.95 30.24 -9.93
C ILE A 73 12.34 31.71 -9.77
N PHE A 74 11.36 32.60 -9.66
CA PHE A 74 11.60 34.04 -9.48
C PHE A 74 12.39 34.36 -8.21
N LEU A 75 12.17 33.62 -7.13
CA LEU A 75 12.93 33.78 -5.87
C LEU A 75 14.25 33.00 -5.91
N PHE A 76 14.30 31.87 -6.56
CA PHE A 76 15.46 30.98 -6.57
C PHE A 76 16.62 31.54 -7.40
N VAL A 77 16.33 32.09 -8.61
CA VAL A 77 17.35 32.57 -9.52
C VAL A 77 18.19 33.74 -8.93
N PRO A 78 17.61 34.82 -8.38
CA PRO A 78 18.38 35.85 -7.71
C PRO A 78 19.17 35.33 -6.48
N GLY A 79 18.60 34.40 -5.75
CA GLY A 79 19.24 33.73 -4.61
C GLY A 79 20.49 32.94 -4.98
N LEU A 80 20.58 32.40 -6.20
CA LEU A 80 21.79 31.77 -6.72
C LEU A 80 22.89 32.77 -7.09
N VAL A 81 22.52 33.97 -7.55
CA VAL A 81 23.46 35.00 -7.95
C VAL A 81 24.14 35.65 -6.74
N LYS A 82 23.36 35.85 -5.65
CA LYS A 82 23.87 36.47 -4.39
C LYS A 82 23.46 35.63 -3.18
N PRO A 83 24.08 34.48 -2.95
CA PRO A 83 23.62 33.52 -1.93
C PRO A 83 23.82 34.05 -0.50
N GLN A 84 24.78 34.94 -0.27
CA GLN A 84 25.03 35.51 1.08
C GLN A 84 23.98 36.54 1.51
N GLU A 85 23.42 37.30 0.56
CA GLU A 85 22.41 38.32 0.82
C GLU A 85 20.99 37.76 0.75
N LEU A 86 20.77 36.78 -0.14
CA LEU A 86 19.45 36.22 -0.52
C LEU A 86 19.26 34.74 -0.14
N PHE A 87 19.89 34.32 0.97
CA PHE A 87 19.80 32.91 1.42
C PHE A 87 18.38 32.49 1.75
N VAL A 88 17.58 33.33 2.40
CA VAL A 88 16.18 33.04 2.74
C VAL A 88 15.31 32.91 1.47
N PRO A 89 15.33 33.86 0.52
CA PRO A 89 14.66 33.68 -0.78
C PRO A 89 15.08 32.43 -1.54
N LEU A 90 16.35 32.04 -1.49
CA LEU A 90 16.87 30.83 -2.12
C LEU A 90 16.15 29.56 -1.59
N ILE A 91 16.10 29.44 -0.27
CA ILE A 91 15.44 28.29 0.39
C ILE A 91 13.93 28.28 0.10
N VAL A 92 13.27 29.42 0.27
CA VAL A 92 11.82 29.54 0.02
C VAL A 92 11.49 29.23 -1.43
N GLY A 93 12.31 29.71 -2.38
CA GLY A 93 12.18 29.42 -3.80
C GLY A 93 12.30 27.92 -4.10
N ALA A 94 13.29 27.24 -3.52
CA ALA A 94 13.46 25.79 -3.67
C ALA A 94 12.24 25.02 -3.16
N PHE A 95 11.75 25.34 -1.96
CA PHE A 95 10.54 24.72 -1.42
C PHE A 95 9.30 25.00 -2.27
N ALA A 96 9.13 26.22 -2.78
CA ALA A 96 8.00 26.58 -3.64
C ALA A 96 8.02 25.77 -4.95
N ILE A 97 9.18 25.56 -5.55
CA ILE A 97 9.36 24.72 -6.75
C ILE A 97 8.97 23.27 -6.44
N ILE A 98 9.51 22.67 -5.37
CA ILE A 98 9.22 21.27 -4.98
C ILE A 98 7.72 21.09 -4.71
N PHE A 99 7.12 22.03 -3.98
CA PHE A 99 5.69 21.98 -3.68
C PHE A 99 4.84 22.14 -4.94
N GLY A 100 5.21 23.06 -5.81
CA GLY A 100 4.54 23.27 -7.10
C GLY A 100 4.60 22.05 -8.01
N ILE A 101 5.76 21.42 -8.14
CA ILE A 101 5.94 20.17 -8.89
C ILE A 101 5.05 19.06 -8.31
N SER A 102 5.03 18.90 -6.99
CA SER A 102 4.20 17.89 -6.32
C SER A 102 2.69 18.12 -6.51
N ALA A 103 2.27 19.36 -6.71
CA ALA A 103 0.87 19.72 -6.98
C ALA A 103 0.46 19.46 -8.44
N VAL A 104 1.38 19.61 -9.39
CA VAL A 104 1.14 19.43 -10.83
C VAL A 104 1.20 17.95 -11.23
N ILE A 105 2.12 17.19 -10.64
CA ILE A 105 2.26 15.75 -10.96
C ILE A 105 0.98 15.00 -10.58
N PRO A 106 0.36 14.31 -11.52
CA PRO A 106 -0.83 13.51 -11.22
C PRO A 106 -0.46 12.35 -10.30
N ARG A 107 -1.31 12.08 -9.30
CA ARG A 107 -1.11 10.98 -8.33
C ARG A 107 -1.09 9.56 -8.93
N LYS A 108 -1.08 9.41 -10.26
CA LYS A 108 -0.86 8.11 -10.92
C LYS A 108 0.42 7.39 -10.50
N ALA A 109 1.40 8.15 -10.01
CA ALA A 109 2.67 7.60 -9.52
C ALA A 109 2.54 6.59 -8.37
N ASN A 110 1.44 6.62 -7.59
CA ASN A 110 1.26 5.67 -6.49
C ASN A 110 0.92 4.26 -6.98
N THR A 111 0.02 4.13 -7.97
CA THR A 111 -0.38 2.82 -8.51
C THR A 111 0.81 2.12 -9.16
N GLU A 112 1.61 2.84 -9.96
CA GLU A 112 2.82 2.27 -10.57
C GLU A 112 3.87 1.87 -9.52
N LYS A 113 4.00 2.66 -8.45
CA LYS A 113 4.92 2.35 -7.34
C LYS A 113 4.53 1.07 -6.62
N PHE A 114 3.25 0.88 -6.33
CA PHE A 114 2.75 -0.35 -5.71
C PHE A 114 2.85 -1.53 -6.66
N LEU A 115 2.59 -1.35 -7.95
CA LEU A 115 2.76 -2.39 -8.96
C LEU A 115 4.23 -2.84 -9.09
N LYS A 116 5.18 -1.89 -9.07
CA LYS A 116 6.61 -2.24 -9.04
C LYS A 116 7.00 -3.03 -7.79
N LYS A 117 6.46 -2.65 -6.62
CA LYS A 117 6.67 -3.41 -5.37
C LYS A 117 6.06 -4.80 -5.45
N ALA A 118 4.85 -4.92 -5.95
CA ALA A 118 4.17 -6.19 -6.13
C ALA A 118 4.93 -7.14 -7.06
N LYS A 119 5.40 -6.64 -8.21
CA LYS A 119 6.24 -7.43 -9.15
C LYS A 119 7.54 -7.88 -8.50
N LYS A 120 8.19 -7.00 -7.72
CA LYS A 120 9.42 -7.38 -6.98
C LYS A 120 9.14 -8.45 -5.93
N LEU A 121 8.04 -8.32 -5.19
CA LEU A 121 7.62 -9.30 -4.19
C LEU A 121 7.29 -10.65 -4.84
N ALA A 122 6.48 -10.66 -5.90
CA ALA A 122 6.12 -11.87 -6.64
C ALA A 122 7.38 -12.57 -7.20
N LYS A 123 8.35 -11.81 -7.73
CA LYS A 123 9.62 -12.36 -8.20
C LYS A 123 10.43 -12.97 -7.05
N ALA A 124 10.49 -12.32 -5.89
CA ALA A 124 11.20 -12.84 -4.73
C ALA A 124 10.57 -14.15 -4.23
N ILE A 125 9.23 -14.18 -4.08
CA ILE A 125 8.49 -15.40 -3.71
C ILE A 125 8.75 -16.52 -4.72
N ASN A 126 8.61 -16.24 -6.01
CA ASN A 126 8.81 -17.25 -7.06
C ASN A 126 10.26 -17.79 -7.10
N SER A 127 11.25 -17.01 -6.64
CA SER A 127 12.63 -17.44 -6.59
C SER A 127 13.00 -18.27 -5.36
N SER A 128 12.23 -18.14 -4.28
CA SER A 128 12.42 -18.91 -3.04
C SER A 128 11.53 -20.15 -2.96
N LEU A 129 10.52 -20.24 -3.84
CA LEU A 129 9.51 -21.31 -3.81
C LEU A 129 10.11 -22.64 -4.30
N GLU A 130 10.02 -23.66 -3.47
CA GLU A 130 10.34 -25.05 -3.81
C GLU A 130 9.08 -25.81 -4.22
N LYS A 131 9.25 -26.97 -4.93
CA LYS A 131 8.10 -27.71 -5.49
C LYS A 131 7.20 -28.35 -4.42
N GLU A 132 7.69 -28.51 -3.21
CA GLU A 132 6.98 -29.20 -2.12
C GLU A 132 6.67 -28.27 -0.94
N ASP A 133 6.80 -26.97 -1.15
CA ASP A 133 6.48 -26.01 -0.08
C ASP A 133 5.01 -26.13 0.33
N THR A 134 4.80 -26.19 1.64
CA THR A 134 3.48 -26.23 2.26
C THR A 134 3.38 -25.20 3.37
N VAL A 135 2.26 -24.49 3.41
CA VAL A 135 1.93 -23.58 4.51
C VAL A 135 0.68 -24.10 5.20
N VAL A 136 0.81 -24.37 6.49
CA VAL A 136 -0.23 -24.95 7.33
C VAL A 136 -0.66 -23.98 8.40
N PHE A 137 -1.95 -23.68 8.47
CA PHE A 137 -2.56 -22.91 9.54
C PHE A 137 -3.25 -23.90 10.49
N GLY A 138 -2.59 -24.21 11.58
CA GLY A 138 -3.06 -25.15 12.60
C GLY A 138 -3.59 -24.45 13.85
N GLU A 139 -3.93 -25.25 14.88
CA GLU A 139 -4.47 -24.69 16.13
C GLU A 139 -3.47 -23.80 16.87
N ASP A 140 -2.17 -24.15 16.82
CA ASP A 140 -1.11 -23.53 17.64
C ASP A 140 -0.31 -22.44 16.89
N GLY A 141 -0.54 -22.28 15.58
CA GLY A 141 0.19 -21.31 14.78
C GLY A 141 0.25 -21.63 13.30
N ILE A 142 1.14 -20.94 12.61
CA ILE A 142 1.39 -21.07 11.19
C ILE A 142 2.73 -21.77 10.99
N PHE A 143 2.73 -22.79 10.15
CA PHE A 143 3.89 -23.64 9.88
C PHE A 143 4.24 -23.59 8.40
N GLU A 144 5.51 -23.56 8.07
CA GLU A 144 6.03 -23.69 6.71
C GLU A 144 6.94 -24.92 6.65
N ASN A 145 6.60 -25.86 5.77
CA ASN A 145 7.33 -27.13 5.63
C ASN A 145 7.51 -27.90 6.96
N GLY A 146 6.49 -27.82 7.85
CA GLY A 146 6.52 -28.45 9.17
C GLY A 146 7.29 -27.67 10.23
N ALA A 147 8.02 -26.60 9.87
CA ALA A 147 8.67 -25.71 10.83
C ALA A 147 7.73 -24.58 11.26
N ALA A 148 7.73 -24.23 12.55
CA ALA A 148 6.95 -23.11 13.05
C ALA A 148 7.44 -21.80 12.41
N LEU A 149 6.55 -21.11 11.71
CA LEU A 149 6.84 -19.85 11.02
C LEU A 149 6.49 -18.64 11.87
N MET A 150 5.27 -18.59 12.41
CA MET A 150 4.78 -17.50 13.25
C MET A 150 3.53 -17.91 14.08
N LYS A 151 3.26 -17.14 15.14
CA LYS A 151 2.04 -17.28 15.92
C LYS A 151 0.97 -16.30 15.44
N TYR A 152 -0.30 -16.60 15.73
CA TYR A 152 -1.43 -15.72 15.34
C TYR A 152 -1.38 -14.34 16.00
N GLU A 153 -0.80 -14.24 17.19
CA GLU A 153 -0.61 -12.97 17.91
C GLU A 153 0.33 -12.00 17.17
N GLU A 154 1.30 -12.55 16.43
CA GLU A 154 2.30 -11.80 15.66
C GLU A 154 1.71 -11.23 14.37
N LEU A 155 0.59 -11.78 13.89
CA LEU A 155 -0.06 -11.27 12.69
C LEU A 155 -0.56 -9.84 12.88
N GLU A 156 -0.06 -8.94 12.05
CA GLU A 156 -0.46 -7.53 12.06
C GLU A 156 -1.80 -7.33 11.34
N ASN A 157 -1.91 -7.82 10.14
CA ASN A 157 -3.08 -7.69 9.28
C ASN A 157 -3.18 -8.85 8.30
N VAL A 158 -4.41 -9.26 8.00
CA VAL A 158 -4.72 -10.11 6.86
C VAL A 158 -5.61 -9.33 5.90
N ILE A 159 -5.25 -9.32 4.63
CA ILE A 159 -5.96 -8.60 3.59
C ILE A 159 -6.40 -9.60 2.54
N GLU A 160 -7.69 -9.63 2.29
CA GLU A 160 -8.29 -10.48 1.29
C GLU A 160 -8.54 -9.70 0.00
N ASN A 161 -8.19 -10.30 -1.13
CA ASN A 161 -8.61 -9.88 -2.45
C ASN A 161 -9.31 -11.04 -3.17
N ARG A 162 -9.71 -10.86 -4.43
CA ARG A 162 -10.45 -11.85 -5.20
C ARG A 162 -9.79 -13.23 -5.21
N SER A 163 -8.49 -13.28 -5.50
CA SER A 163 -7.76 -14.53 -5.70
C SER A 163 -6.68 -14.80 -4.63
N ILE A 164 -6.42 -13.86 -3.72
CA ILE A 164 -5.32 -13.97 -2.76
C ILE A 164 -5.70 -13.55 -1.35
N PHE A 165 -4.97 -14.12 -0.39
CA PHE A 165 -4.80 -13.57 0.95
C PHE A 165 -3.38 -13.01 1.08
N LEU A 166 -3.27 -11.79 1.58
CA LEU A 166 -2.01 -11.17 1.96
C LEU A 166 -1.91 -11.19 3.48
N VAL A 167 -1.06 -12.06 4.00
CA VAL A 167 -0.81 -12.21 5.44
C VAL A 167 0.43 -11.39 5.80
N CYS A 168 0.29 -10.49 6.75
CA CYS A 168 1.34 -9.54 7.13
C CYS A 168 1.72 -9.70 8.60
N ASP A 169 3.02 -9.85 8.84
CA ASP A 169 3.67 -9.78 10.14
C ASP A 169 4.78 -8.73 10.08
N GLY A 170 4.54 -7.54 10.64
CA GLY A 170 5.51 -6.44 10.60
C GLY A 170 6.08 -6.20 9.20
N GLU A 171 7.33 -6.60 8.96
CA GLU A 171 7.97 -6.43 7.65
C GLU A 171 7.74 -7.61 6.70
N LYS A 172 7.38 -8.78 7.23
CA LYS A 172 7.15 -9.98 6.42
C LYS A 172 5.78 -9.92 5.75
N ILE A 173 5.74 -10.33 4.51
CA ILE A 173 4.52 -10.41 3.70
C ILE A 173 4.48 -11.79 3.05
N MET A 174 3.44 -12.54 3.36
CA MET A 174 3.13 -13.81 2.72
C MET A 174 1.95 -13.62 1.78
N VAL A 175 2.05 -14.14 0.57
CA VAL A 175 0.98 -14.12 -0.45
C VAL A 175 0.50 -15.55 -0.65
N LEU A 176 -0.75 -15.80 -0.32
CA LEU A 176 -1.40 -17.10 -0.48
C LEU A 176 -2.49 -16.97 -1.52
N ARG A 177 -2.43 -17.77 -2.59
CA ARG A 177 -3.52 -17.83 -3.56
C ARG A 177 -4.64 -18.71 -2.98
N LYS A 178 -5.88 -18.28 -3.15
CA LYS A 178 -7.05 -19.09 -2.76
C LYS A 178 -7.09 -20.43 -3.51
N ALA A 179 -6.59 -20.44 -4.75
CA ALA A 179 -6.51 -21.64 -5.59
C ALA A 179 -5.48 -22.67 -5.08
N ASP A 180 -4.50 -22.25 -4.27
CA ASP A 180 -3.48 -23.13 -3.71
C ASP A 180 -3.91 -23.81 -2.41
N MET A 181 -5.12 -23.54 -1.95
CA MET A 181 -5.69 -24.19 -0.77
C MET A 181 -6.06 -25.64 -1.09
N VAL A 182 -5.43 -26.58 -0.38
CA VAL A 182 -5.63 -28.02 -0.56
C VAL A 182 -6.59 -28.58 0.48
N ILE A 183 -6.55 -28.03 1.70
CA ILE A 183 -7.44 -28.41 2.81
C ILE A 183 -8.15 -27.15 3.31
N GLY A 184 -9.47 -27.22 3.43
CA GLY A 184 -10.35 -26.11 3.81
C GLY A 184 -10.95 -25.38 2.61
N ASN A 185 -11.60 -24.27 2.89
CA ASN A 185 -12.12 -23.35 1.88
C ASN A 185 -11.85 -21.89 2.33
N PRO A 186 -11.86 -20.89 1.40
CA PRO A 186 -11.54 -19.51 1.71
C PRO A 186 -12.46 -18.84 2.73
N GLU A 187 -13.73 -19.23 2.80
CA GLU A 187 -14.71 -18.62 3.71
C GLU A 187 -14.47 -19.09 5.14
N ASP A 188 -14.29 -20.39 5.34
CA ASP A 188 -13.95 -20.96 6.65
C ASP A 188 -12.57 -20.50 7.12
N PHE A 189 -11.62 -20.35 6.21
CA PHE A 189 -10.30 -19.80 6.53
C PHE A 189 -10.39 -18.37 7.06
N ARG A 190 -11.25 -17.54 6.46
CA ARG A 190 -11.47 -16.19 6.96
C ARG A 190 -11.99 -16.19 8.39
N ILE A 191 -13.04 -16.98 8.67
CA ILE A 191 -13.62 -17.08 10.00
C ILE A 191 -12.57 -17.56 11.00
N PHE A 192 -11.82 -18.59 10.64
CA PHE A 192 -10.77 -19.15 11.48
C PHE A 192 -9.69 -18.11 11.83
N ILE A 193 -9.21 -17.34 10.85
CA ILE A 193 -8.20 -16.31 11.08
C ILE A 193 -8.75 -15.18 11.96
N GLU A 194 -10.00 -14.74 11.75
CA GLU A 194 -10.65 -13.73 12.59
C GLU A 194 -10.79 -14.21 14.04
N GLU A 195 -11.18 -15.46 14.26
CA GLU A 195 -11.25 -16.07 15.59
C GLU A 195 -9.88 -16.16 16.28
N LYS A 196 -8.86 -16.65 15.57
CA LYS A 196 -7.51 -16.84 16.12
C LYS A 196 -6.76 -15.54 16.38
N THR A 197 -6.99 -14.52 15.56
CA THR A 197 -6.29 -13.22 15.71
C THR A 197 -7.09 -12.19 16.50
N GLY A 198 -8.41 -12.34 16.60
CA GLY A 198 -9.32 -11.32 17.12
C GLY A 198 -9.37 -10.06 16.24
N LYS A 199 -8.96 -10.14 14.99
CA LYS A 199 -8.86 -9.00 14.04
C LYS A 199 -9.70 -9.28 12.79
N GLU A 200 -10.40 -8.26 12.32
CA GLU A 200 -11.13 -8.32 11.06
C GLU A 200 -10.17 -8.45 9.86
N ILE A 201 -10.57 -9.24 8.87
CA ILE A 201 -9.88 -9.32 7.59
C ILE A 201 -10.33 -8.15 6.71
N TYR A 202 -9.36 -7.41 6.18
CA TYR A 202 -9.62 -6.28 5.30
C TYR A 202 -9.84 -6.76 3.86
N ASN A 203 -11.03 -6.49 3.33
CA ASN A 203 -11.35 -6.78 1.93
C ASN A 203 -10.97 -5.59 1.04
N CYS A 204 -10.38 -5.83 -0.15
CA CYS A 204 -10.03 -4.83 -1.16
C CYS A 204 -10.50 -5.17 -2.60
N GLY A 205 -11.29 -6.23 -2.79
CA GLY A 205 -11.86 -6.63 -4.08
C GLY A 205 -13.35 -6.39 -4.20
#